data_aa564dbd81a1d11628f6cbb7d0d1b43d
#
_entry.id   aa564dbd81a1d11628f6cbb7d0d1b43d
#
_cell.length_a   1.000
_cell.length_b   1.000
_cell.length_c   1.000
_cell.angle_alpha   90.00
_cell.angle_beta   90.00
_cell.angle_gamma   90.00
#
_symmetry.space_group_name_H-M   'P 1'
#
loop_
_entity.id
_entity.type
_entity.pdbx_description
1 polymer ?
#
loop_
_entity_poly.entity_id
_entity_poly.type
_entity_poly.pdbx_seq_one_letter_code
_entity_poly.pdbx_strand_id
1 'polypeptide(L)'
;MHSSILETKDLVLDLGGKRILDHLSLQFWPGHVHAVVGPNGAGKSTLADTIMGLSGYTVYTGDILFEGASLNGLSIDQRAQKGITLAWQEPARYEGLSVERFVSAGATDKSEQKTRWALERVGLDSGVYLQRAVDRTLSGGERKRIELASILAMEPRLVMMDEPDSGIDVDALTKIFDALQFLKKQGTTVILITHSATVLEKADHAFLICCGQLVEKGPVDTIMTYFGEKCIPCDHKNEPDIGGSE
;
A
#
# COMPACT_ATOMS: atom_id res chain seq x y z
N MET A 1 -4.72 -24.74 -10.22
CA MET A 1 -5.14 -23.34 -10.25
C MET A 1 -4.54 -22.68 -9.02
N HIS A 2 -3.65 -21.71 -9.18
CA HIS A 2 -3.14 -20.97 -8.02
C HIS A 2 -4.30 -20.13 -7.48
N SER A 3 -4.70 -20.37 -6.22
CA SER A 3 -5.71 -19.53 -5.57
C SER A 3 -5.12 -18.14 -5.28
N SER A 4 -5.86 -17.08 -5.62
CA SER A 4 -5.49 -15.72 -5.26
C SER A 4 -5.50 -15.53 -3.74
N ILE A 5 -4.57 -14.74 -3.21
CA ILE A 5 -4.60 -14.34 -1.79
C ILE A 5 -5.62 -13.22 -1.57
N LEU A 6 -5.70 -12.29 -2.53
CA LEU A 6 -6.66 -11.19 -2.54
C LEU A 6 -7.32 -11.12 -3.90
N GLU A 7 -8.62 -10.94 -3.93
CA GLU A 7 -9.40 -10.78 -5.15
C GLU A 7 -10.46 -9.69 -4.96
N THR A 8 -10.60 -8.80 -5.93
CA THR A 8 -11.76 -7.92 -6.05
C THR A 8 -12.62 -8.40 -7.20
N LYS A 9 -13.94 -8.43 -7.00
CA LYS A 9 -14.92 -8.85 -7.99
C LYS A 9 -15.93 -7.75 -8.20
N ASP A 10 -15.94 -7.19 -9.39
CA ASP A 10 -16.91 -6.19 -9.82
C ASP A 10 -17.04 -5.02 -8.81
N LEU A 11 -15.89 -4.57 -8.29
CA LEU A 11 -15.83 -3.59 -7.22
C LEU A 11 -16.21 -2.20 -7.75
N VAL A 12 -17.26 -1.61 -7.18
CA VAL A 12 -17.72 -0.27 -7.52
C VAL A 12 -17.80 0.57 -6.25
N LEU A 13 -17.18 1.75 -6.29
CA LEU A 13 -17.22 2.72 -5.19
C LEU A 13 -17.48 4.12 -5.73
N ASP A 14 -18.50 4.77 -5.16
CA ASP A 14 -18.82 6.17 -5.42
C ASP A 14 -18.45 7.02 -4.20
N LEU A 15 -17.71 8.11 -4.40
CA LEU A 15 -17.37 9.09 -3.35
C LEU A 15 -17.79 10.49 -3.79
N GLY A 16 -18.55 11.19 -2.95
CA GLY A 16 -19.01 12.55 -3.22
C GLY A 16 -19.81 12.67 -4.53
N GLY A 17 -20.53 11.61 -4.92
CA GLY A 17 -21.32 11.56 -6.15
C GLY A 17 -20.50 11.26 -7.41
N LYS A 18 -19.20 10.98 -7.28
CA LYS A 18 -18.34 10.58 -8.40
C LYS A 18 -17.98 9.10 -8.27
N ARG A 19 -18.01 8.36 -9.36
CA ARG A 19 -17.51 7.00 -9.46
C ARG A 19 -16.00 7.01 -9.44
N ILE A 20 -15.40 6.38 -8.42
CA ILE A 20 -13.95 6.32 -8.25
C ILE A 20 -13.39 4.94 -8.59
N LEU A 21 -14.10 3.87 -8.20
CA LEU A 21 -13.83 2.51 -8.68
C LEU A 21 -15.01 2.07 -9.50
N ASP A 22 -14.74 1.52 -10.68
CA ASP A 22 -15.76 1.20 -11.68
C ASP A 22 -15.58 -0.23 -12.20
N HIS A 23 -16.36 -1.16 -11.66
CA HIS A 23 -16.35 -2.59 -12.00
C HIS A 23 -14.95 -3.23 -11.94
N LEU A 24 -14.14 -2.84 -10.95
CA LEU A 24 -12.73 -3.23 -10.85
C LEU A 24 -12.59 -4.66 -10.33
N SER A 25 -12.06 -5.55 -11.18
CA SER A 25 -11.81 -6.96 -10.86
C SER A 25 -10.32 -7.27 -10.99
N LEU A 26 -9.65 -7.56 -9.86
CA LEU A 26 -8.23 -7.84 -9.74
C LEU A 26 -7.98 -9.13 -9.00
N GLN A 27 -6.89 -9.82 -9.30
CA GLN A 27 -6.44 -11.02 -8.58
C GLN A 27 -4.96 -10.89 -8.24
N PHE A 28 -4.63 -11.00 -6.96
CA PHE A 28 -3.26 -10.96 -6.44
C PHE A 28 -2.85 -12.35 -5.96
N TRP A 29 -1.67 -12.80 -6.39
CA TRP A 29 -1.16 -14.14 -6.05
C TRP A 29 -0.27 -14.10 -4.80
N PRO A 30 -0.31 -15.16 -3.96
CA PRO A 30 0.46 -15.21 -2.73
C PRO A 30 1.98 -15.20 -3.01
N GLY A 31 2.74 -14.52 -2.13
CA GLY A 31 4.19 -14.50 -2.15
C GLY A 31 4.82 -13.71 -3.32
N HIS A 32 4.04 -12.87 -4.00
CA HIS A 32 4.50 -12.01 -5.08
C HIS A 32 4.50 -10.53 -4.66
N VAL A 33 5.29 -9.74 -5.35
CA VAL A 33 5.20 -8.28 -5.35
C VAL A 33 4.38 -7.85 -6.55
N HIS A 34 3.22 -7.29 -6.31
CA HIS A 34 2.34 -6.73 -7.32
C HIS A 34 2.45 -5.21 -7.32
N ALA A 35 2.32 -4.58 -8.49
CA ALA A 35 2.15 -3.15 -8.58
C ALA A 35 0.74 -2.79 -9.09
N VAL A 36 0.15 -1.76 -8.52
CA VAL A 36 -1.04 -1.09 -9.06
C VAL A 36 -0.59 0.29 -9.50
N VAL A 37 -0.57 0.51 -10.81
CA VAL A 37 -0.06 1.74 -11.42
C VAL A 37 -1.14 2.48 -12.19
N GLY A 38 -0.92 3.76 -12.44
CA GLY A 38 -1.84 4.61 -13.19
C GLY A 38 -1.65 6.07 -12.83
N PRO A 39 -2.31 6.99 -13.55
CA PRO A 39 -2.21 8.43 -13.30
C PRO A 39 -2.76 8.82 -11.93
N ASN A 40 -2.47 10.05 -11.50
CA ASN A 40 -3.10 10.60 -10.31
C ASN A 40 -4.62 10.69 -10.50
N GLY A 41 -5.37 10.35 -9.46
CA GLY A 41 -6.84 10.29 -9.54
C GLY A 41 -7.41 9.03 -10.18
N ALA A 42 -6.58 8.04 -10.57
CA ALA A 42 -7.04 6.78 -11.17
C ALA A 42 -7.78 5.84 -10.18
N GLY A 43 -7.81 6.15 -8.87
CA GLY A 43 -8.46 5.32 -7.85
C GLY A 43 -7.52 4.36 -7.11
N LYS A 44 -6.20 4.47 -7.30
CA LYS A 44 -5.20 3.55 -6.71
C LYS A 44 -5.23 3.52 -5.18
N SER A 45 -5.08 4.67 -4.52
CA SER A 45 -5.13 4.79 -3.06
C SER A 45 -6.53 4.45 -2.54
N THR A 46 -7.57 4.87 -3.25
CA THR A 46 -8.97 4.51 -2.96
C THR A 46 -9.18 2.98 -2.94
N LEU A 47 -8.55 2.25 -3.85
CA LEU A 47 -8.58 0.79 -3.84
C LEU A 47 -7.96 0.22 -2.55
N ALA A 48 -6.78 0.70 -2.14
CA ALA A 48 -6.14 0.24 -0.90
C ALA A 48 -6.98 0.57 0.34
N ASP A 49 -7.51 1.79 0.41
CA ASP A 49 -8.38 2.25 1.49
C ASP A 49 -9.65 1.39 1.60
N THR A 50 -10.23 1.03 0.45
CA THR A 50 -11.41 0.15 0.37
C THR A 50 -11.07 -1.27 0.81
N ILE A 51 -9.93 -1.83 0.36
CA ILE A 51 -9.46 -3.15 0.78
C ILE A 51 -9.16 -3.17 2.28
N MET A 52 -8.58 -2.10 2.83
CA MET A 52 -8.32 -2.00 4.26
C MET A 52 -9.59 -1.73 5.09
N GLY A 53 -10.67 -1.25 4.48
CA GLY A 53 -11.95 -0.96 5.14
C GLY A 53 -11.92 0.33 5.95
N LEU A 54 -11.24 1.36 5.44
CA LEU A 54 -11.17 2.65 6.11
C LEU A 54 -12.52 3.36 6.15
N SER A 55 -12.69 4.21 7.14
CA SER A 55 -13.91 5.04 7.27
C SER A 55 -14.10 5.89 6.02
N GLY A 56 -15.31 5.88 5.45
CA GLY A 56 -15.64 6.53 4.20
C GLY A 56 -15.48 5.65 2.95
N TYR A 57 -14.80 4.49 3.05
CA TYR A 57 -14.54 3.59 1.91
C TYR A 57 -15.22 2.22 2.07
N THR A 58 -16.17 2.10 2.98
CA THR A 58 -16.84 0.82 3.31
C THR A 58 -18.17 0.63 2.57
N VAL A 59 -18.69 1.66 1.88
CA VAL A 59 -19.95 1.60 1.14
C VAL A 59 -19.64 1.40 -0.35
N TYR A 60 -19.51 0.14 -0.75
CA TYR A 60 -19.22 -0.27 -2.13
C TYR A 60 -20.14 -1.43 -2.54
N THR A 61 -20.20 -1.73 -3.84
CA THR A 61 -20.81 -2.95 -4.37
C THR A 61 -19.74 -3.88 -4.94
N GLY A 62 -20.08 -5.15 -5.15
CA GLY A 62 -19.10 -6.19 -5.49
C GLY A 62 -18.51 -6.86 -4.26
N ASP A 63 -17.50 -7.68 -4.47
CA ASP A 63 -16.87 -8.47 -3.41
C ASP A 63 -15.35 -8.21 -3.31
N ILE A 64 -14.85 -8.20 -2.07
CA ILE A 64 -13.42 -8.27 -1.78
C ILE A 64 -13.20 -9.58 -1.02
N LEU A 65 -12.42 -10.48 -1.59
CA LEU A 65 -12.12 -11.80 -1.03
C LEU A 65 -10.66 -11.86 -0.61
N PHE A 66 -10.42 -12.29 0.62
CA PHE A 66 -9.08 -12.60 1.12
C PHE A 66 -9.01 -14.09 1.43
N GLU A 67 -8.13 -14.81 0.73
CA GLU A 67 -8.03 -16.29 0.80
C GLU A 67 -9.37 -16.99 0.58
N GLY A 68 -10.15 -16.46 -0.36
CA GLY A 68 -11.47 -16.98 -0.71
C GLY A 68 -12.60 -16.61 0.26
N ALA A 69 -12.30 -15.97 1.40
CA ALA A 69 -13.30 -15.49 2.34
C ALA A 69 -13.63 -14.00 2.12
N SER A 70 -14.90 -13.62 2.15
CA SER A 70 -15.32 -12.24 1.95
C SER A 70 -14.84 -11.34 3.10
N LEU A 71 -14.34 -10.15 2.74
CA LEU A 71 -14.03 -9.06 3.67
C LEU A 71 -15.19 -8.08 3.83
N ASN A 72 -16.28 -8.25 3.09
CA ASN A 72 -17.42 -7.33 3.13
C ASN A 72 -18.01 -7.28 4.55
N GLY A 73 -18.24 -6.07 5.06
CA GLY A 73 -18.75 -5.85 6.40
C GLY A 73 -17.75 -6.04 7.55
N LEU A 74 -16.51 -6.48 7.27
CA LEU A 74 -15.47 -6.54 8.29
C LEU A 74 -14.88 -5.16 8.55
N SER A 75 -14.65 -4.86 9.84
CA SER A 75 -13.96 -3.65 10.28
C SER A 75 -12.46 -3.70 9.99
N ILE A 76 -11.78 -2.55 10.07
CA ILE A 76 -10.34 -2.42 9.84
C ILE A 76 -9.51 -3.34 10.76
N ASP A 77 -9.89 -3.43 12.04
CA ASP A 77 -9.22 -4.29 13.02
C ASP A 77 -9.41 -5.78 12.70
N GLN A 78 -10.59 -6.19 12.24
CA GLN A 78 -10.85 -7.56 11.81
C GLN A 78 -10.04 -7.92 10.56
N ARG A 79 -9.86 -6.99 9.62
CA ARG A 79 -9.01 -7.19 8.44
C ARG A 79 -7.54 -7.25 8.83
N ALA A 80 -7.09 -6.39 9.76
CA ALA A 80 -5.74 -6.42 10.30
C ALA A 80 -5.44 -7.75 11.03
N GLN A 81 -6.38 -8.27 11.83
CA GLN A 81 -6.26 -9.59 12.48
C GLN A 81 -6.15 -10.76 11.49
N LYS A 82 -6.65 -10.61 10.26
CA LYS A 82 -6.43 -11.57 9.18
C LYS A 82 -5.04 -11.48 8.55
N GLY A 83 -4.23 -10.49 8.94
CA GLY A 83 -2.88 -10.28 8.43
C GLY A 83 -2.82 -9.33 7.23
N ILE A 84 -3.82 -8.46 7.05
CA ILE A 84 -3.80 -7.40 6.02
C ILE A 84 -3.31 -6.11 6.68
N THR A 85 -2.34 -5.42 6.09
CA THR A 85 -1.88 -4.13 6.57
C THR A 85 -1.65 -3.13 5.43
N LEU A 86 -1.68 -1.85 5.76
CA LEU A 86 -1.47 -0.74 4.84
C LEU A 86 -0.39 0.19 5.41
N ALA A 87 0.66 0.41 4.64
CA ALA A 87 1.61 1.49 4.87
C ALA A 87 1.15 2.75 4.12
N TRP A 88 1.04 3.82 4.85
CA TRP A 88 0.46 5.08 4.36
C TRP A 88 1.43 5.88 3.51
N GLN A 89 0.90 6.69 2.60
CA GLN A 89 1.70 7.67 1.86
C GLN A 89 2.44 8.63 2.80
N GLU A 90 1.73 9.16 3.81
CA GLU A 90 2.32 9.89 4.92
C GLU A 90 2.14 9.11 6.24
N PRO A 91 3.23 8.57 6.82
CA PRO A 91 3.16 7.89 8.11
C PRO A 91 2.62 8.81 9.20
N ALA A 92 1.72 8.28 10.02
CA ALA A 92 1.11 9.02 11.09
C ALA A 92 2.14 9.49 12.14
N ARG A 93 1.81 10.58 12.84
CA ARG A 93 2.59 11.11 13.96
C ARG A 93 1.83 10.81 15.23
N TYR A 94 2.53 10.29 16.23
CA TYR A 94 1.94 9.94 17.53
C TYR A 94 2.72 10.62 18.64
N GLU A 95 2.30 11.84 19.02
CA GLU A 95 2.95 12.56 20.11
C GLU A 95 2.87 11.74 21.41
N GLY A 96 4.02 11.58 22.07
CA GLY A 96 4.12 10.83 23.33
C GLY A 96 4.25 9.31 23.18
N LEU A 97 4.24 8.75 21.97
CA LEU A 97 4.47 7.34 21.72
C LEU A 97 5.94 7.10 21.35
N SER A 98 6.65 6.20 22.07
CA SER A 98 8.01 5.81 21.68
C SER A 98 8.00 4.88 20.47
N VAL A 99 9.10 4.88 19.70
CA VAL A 99 9.32 3.97 18.58
C VAL A 99 9.16 2.51 19.02
N GLU A 100 9.68 2.15 20.19
CA GLU A 100 9.51 0.82 20.78
C GLU A 100 8.05 0.43 20.88
N ARG A 101 7.23 1.28 21.52
CA ARG A 101 5.80 1.02 21.70
C ARG A 101 5.04 1.01 20.39
N PHE A 102 5.41 1.88 19.46
CA PHE A 102 4.79 1.92 18.13
C PHE A 102 5.06 0.63 17.35
N VAL A 103 6.32 0.19 17.28
CA VAL A 103 6.71 -1.03 16.54
C VAL A 103 6.13 -2.28 17.20
N SER A 104 6.13 -2.36 18.54
CA SER A 104 5.63 -3.53 19.25
C SER A 104 4.10 -3.60 19.36
N ALA A 105 3.37 -2.51 19.08
CA ALA A 105 1.92 -2.46 19.26
C ALA A 105 1.17 -3.55 18.48
N GLY A 106 1.52 -3.73 17.21
CA GLY A 106 0.92 -4.75 16.34
C GLY A 106 1.76 -6.02 16.17
N ALA A 107 2.92 -6.10 16.84
CA ALA A 107 3.85 -7.20 16.65
C ALA A 107 3.30 -8.54 17.16
N THR A 108 3.62 -9.62 16.44
CA THR A 108 3.34 -11.01 16.87
C THR A 108 4.15 -11.39 18.11
N ASP A 109 5.42 -10.97 18.15
CA ASP A 109 6.30 -11.05 19.31
C ASP A 109 6.59 -9.61 19.79
N LYS A 110 6.10 -9.28 21.01
CA LYS A 110 6.23 -7.95 21.62
C LYS A 110 7.54 -7.75 22.39
N SER A 111 8.52 -8.66 22.23
CA SER A 111 9.82 -8.53 22.87
C SER A 111 10.60 -7.33 22.33
N GLU A 112 11.40 -6.71 23.21
CA GLU A 112 12.34 -5.65 22.79
C GLU A 112 13.31 -6.16 21.71
N GLN A 113 13.70 -7.43 21.78
CA GLN A 113 14.58 -8.05 20.80
C GLN A 113 13.97 -8.05 19.39
N LYS A 114 12.66 -8.35 19.25
CA LYS A 114 11.96 -8.29 17.99
C LYS A 114 11.89 -6.87 17.44
N THR A 115 11.63 -5.89 18.31
CA THR A 115 11.62 -4.47 17.95
C THR A 115 12.99 -3.99 17.46
N ARG A 116 14.06 -4.33 18.17
CA ARG A 116 15.44 -4.02 17.76
C ARG A 116 15.77 -4.64 16.41
N TRP A 117 15.47 -5.91 16.24
CA TRP A 117 15.65 -6.60 14.97
C TRP A 117 14.91 -5.90 13.81
N ALA A 118 13.65 -5.48 14.01
CA ALA A 118 12.87 -4.81 13.00
C ALA A 118 13.47 -3.44 12.61
N LEU A 119 13.95 -2.66 13.59
CA LEU A 119 14.62 -1.37 13.35
C LEU A 119 15.92 -1.55 12.57
N GLU A 120 16.76 -2.50 12.94
CA GLU A 120 18.02 -2.79 12.22
C GLU A 120 17.76 -3.22 10.77
N ARG A 121 16.67 -3.97 10.53
CA ARG A 121 16.28 -4.40 9.17
C ARG A 121 15.95 -3.24 8.24
N VAL A 122 15.44 -2.17 8.77
CA VAL A 122 15.13 -0.95 7.98
C VAL A 122 16.26 0.09 8.05
N GLY A 123 17.43 -0.30 8.58
CA GLY A 123 18.62 0.55 8.67
C GLY A 123 18.51 1.68 9.70
N LEU A 124 17.80 1.44 10.80
CA LEU A 124 17.74 2.33 11.96
C LEU A 124 18.48 1.69 13.14
N ASP A 125 19.46 2.40 13.68
CA ASP A 125 20.20 1.97 14.89
C ASP A 125 19.24 1.87 16.08
N SER A 126 18.96 0.65 16.53
CA SER A 126 18.03 0.41 17.63
C SER A 126 18.45 1.05 18.94
N GLY A 127 19.76 1.24 19.17
CA GLY A 127 20.30 1.93 20.36
C GLY A 127 19.93 3.42 20.38
N VAL A 128 19.77 4.03 19.21
CA VAL A 128 19.42 5.44 19.06
C VAL A 128 17.89 5.65 18.99
N TYR A 129 17.19 4.78 18.23
CA TYR A 129 15.79 5.02 17.88
C TYR A 129 14.77 4.46 18.86
N LEU A 130 15.08 3.40 19.61
CA LEU A 130 14.12 2.65 20.44
C LEU A 130 13.30 3.57 21.36
N GLN A 131 13.97 4.51 22.04
CA GLN A 131 13.35 5.41 23.03
C GLN A 131 12.91 6.76 22.44
N ARG A 132 13.17 7.02 21.14
CA ARG A 132 12.72 8.27 20.51
C ARG A 132 11.21 8.29 20.38
N ALA A 133 10.62 9.49 20.42
CA ALA A 133 9.20 9.67 20.12
C ALA A 133 8.93 9.59 18.61
N VAL A 134 7.76 9.05 18.22
CA VAL A 134 7.27 9.07 16.83
C VAL A 134 6.60 10.40 16.56
N ASP A 135 7.38 11.46 16.52
CA ASP A 135 6.89 12.83 16.42
C ASP A 135 7.49 13.61 15.23
N ARG A 136 7.31 14.93 15.23
CA ARG A 136 7.77 15.84 14.19
C ARG A 136 9.29 15.97 14.09
N THR A 137 10.06 15.49 15.06
CA THR A 137 11.54 15.54 15.04
C THR A 137 12.14 14.48 14.12
N LEU A 138 11.35 13.48 13.72
CA LEU A 138 11.75 12.46 12.75
C LEU A 138 11.57 12.99 11.33
N SER A 139 12.54 12.76 10.46
CA SER A 139 12.44 13.02 9.02
C SER A 139 11.35 12.12 8.37
N GLY A 140 10.92 12.46 7.15
CA GLY A 140 9.99 11.64 6.37
C GLY A 140 10.50 10.22 6.17
N GLY A 141 11.78 10.08 5.79
CA GLY A 141 12.41 8.78 5.59
C GLY A 141 12.56 7.97 6.88
N GLU A 142 12.85 8.60 8.02
CA GLU A 142 12.89 7.91 9.32
C GLU A 142 11.50 7.39 9.70
N ARG A 143 10.45 8.21 9.55
CA ARG A 143 9.07 7.78 9.85
C ARG A 143 8.64 6.61 8.98
N LYS A 144 8.88 6.66 7.65
CA LYS A 144 8.55 5.53 6.75
C LYS A 144 9.29 4.25 7.14
N ARG A 145 10.57 4.35 7.52
CA ARG A 145 11.33 3.18 7.98
C ARG A 145 10.82 2.65 9.32
N ILE A 146 10.42 3.51 10.25
CA ILE A 146 9.80 3.08 11.52
C ILE A 146 8.44 2.40 11.26
N GLU A 147 7.60 2.94 10.37
CA GLU A 147 6.36 2.28 9.95
C GLU A 147 6.65 0.90 9.33
N LEU A 148 7.64 0.81 8.45
CA LEU A 148 8.03 -0.47 7.87
C LEU A 148 8.59 -1.46 8.91
N ALA A 149 9.32 -0.97 9.94
CA ALA A 149 9.74 -1.79 11.05
C ALA A 149 8.53 -2.37 11.83
N SER A 150 7.47 -1.58 12.02
CA SER A 150 6.24 -2.09 12.64
C SER A 150 5.57 -3.17 11.78
N ILE A 151 5.55 -2.99 10.46
CA ILE A 151 5.03 -3.99 9.51
C ILE A 151 5.86 -5.28 9.54
N LEU A 152 7.19 -5.18 9.58
CA LEU A 152 8.06 -6.35 9.73
C LEU A 152 7.80 -7.11 11.04
N ALA A 153 7.52 -6.39 12.13
CA ALA A 153 7.22 -6.99 13.43
C ALA A 153 5.83 -7.64 13.47
N MET A 154 4.87 -7.15 12.69
CA MET A 154 3.53 -7.73 12.52
C MET A 154 3.53 -9.07 11.79
N GLU A 155 4.52 -9.32 10.91
CA GLU A 155 4.57 -10.50 10.04
C GLU A 155 3.27 -10.69 9.22
N PRO A 156 2.87 -9.70 8.43
CA PRO A 156 1.59 -9.72 7.74
C PRO A 156 1.58 -10.78 6.61
N ARG A 157 0.38 -11.21 6.22
CA ARG A 157 0.16 -12.06 5.05
C ARG A 157 0.09 -11.23 3.76
N LEU A 158 -0.44 -10.02 3.88
CA LEU A 158 -0.58 -9.04 2.80
C LEU A 158 -0.20 -7.65 3.32
N VAL A 159 0.70 -6.98 2.64
CA VAL A 159 1.01 -5.57 2.86
C VAL A 159 0.71 -4.75 1.60
N MET A 160 -0.06 -3.70 1.74
CA MET A 160 -0.24 -2.66 0.73
C MET A 160 0.63 -1.47 1.10
N MET A 161 1.30 -0.86 0.13
CA MET A 161 2.12 0.33 0.33
C MET A 161 1.74 1.39 -0.68
N ASP A 162 1.26 2.52 -0.20
CA ASP A 162 0.88 3.64 -1.05
C ASP A 162 2.05 4.62 -1.17
N GLU A 163 2.54 4.79 -2.40
CA GLU A 163 3.66 5.67 -2.79
C GLU A 163 4.89 5.54 -1.85
N PRO A 164 5.53 4.36 -1.77
CA PRO A 164 6.61 4.10 -0.83
C PRO A 164 7.83 5.01 -1.04
N ASP A 165 7.99 5.58 -2.23
CA ASP A 165 9.09 6.48 -2.63
C ASP A 165 8.79 7.98 -2.40
N SER A 166 7.56 8.33 -2.01
CA SER A 166 7.20 9.74 -1.82
C SER A 166 7.93 10.38 -0.63
N GLY A 167 8.65 11.47 -0.91
CA GLY A 167 9.28 12.31 0.13
C GLY A 167 10.45 11.67 0.87
N ILE A 168 11.13 10.70 0.27
CA ILE A 168 12.30 10.02 0.86
C ILE A 168 13.52 10.08 -0.08
N ASP A 169 14.71 9.96 0.50
CA ASP A 169 15.95 9.87 -0.25
C ASP A 169 16.22 8.45 -0.78
N VAL A 170 17.22 8.33 -1.66
CA VAL A 170 17.59 7.08 -2.34
C VAL A 170 18.03 6.00 -1.35
N ASP A 171 18.74 6.38 -0.28
CA ASP A 171 19.24 5.43 0.71
C ASP A 171 18.09 4.82 1.51
N ALA A 172 17.14 5.66 1.95
CA ALA A 172 15.93 5.20 2.64
C ALA A 172 15.08 4.30 1.72
N LEU A 173 14.93 4.67 0.43
CA LEU A 173 14.19 3.86 -0.55
C LEU A 173 14.83 2.49 -0.75
N THR A 174 16.16 2.42 -0.81
CA THR A 174 16.89 1.14 -0.91
C THR A 174 16.58 0.24 0.29
N LYS A 175 16.59 0.78 1.51
CA LYS A 175 16.26 0.02 2.73
C LYS A 175 14.81 -0.45 2.75
N ILE A 176 13.87 0.34 2.21
CA ILE A 176 12.48 -0.07 2.05
C ILE A 176 12.39 -1.26 1.10
N PHE A 177 13.04 -1.22 -0.05
CA PHE A 177 13.03 -2.34 -1.00
C PHE A 177 13.69 -3.60 -0.43
N ASP A 178 14.80 -3.49 0.30
CA ASP A 178 15.44 -4.62 0.98
C ASP A 178 14.46 -5.29 1.97
N ALA A 179 13.72 -4.49 2.74
CA ALA A 179 12.73 -5.00 3.67
C ALA A 179 11.52 -5.65 2.94
N LEU A 180 11.07 -5.10 1.81
CA LEU A 180 10.02 -5.71 0.98
C LEU A 180 10.45 -7.05 0.40
N GLN A 181 11.69 -7.15 -0.09
CA GLN A 181 12.24 -8.42 -0.57
C GLN A 181 12.36 -9.44 0.57
N PHE A 182 12.68 -8.99 1.78
CA PHE A 182 12.65 -9.85 2.95
C PHE A 182 11.23 -10.37 3.23
N LEU A 183 10.22 -9.49 3.29
CA LEU A 183 8.81 -9.89 3.47
C LEU A 183 8.35 -10.90 2.42
N LYS A 184 8.66 -10.65 1.15
CA LYS A 184 8.37 -11.60 0.05
C LYS A 184 8.99 -12.97 0.30
N LYS A 185 10.26 -13.03 0.73
CA LYS A 185 10.96 -14.29 1.06
C LYS A 185 10.32 -15.03 2.25
N GLN A 186 9.62 -14.32 3.13
CA GLN A 186 8.84 -14.92 4.22
C GLN A 186 7.44 -15.37 3.78
N GLY A 187 7.08 -15.17 2.51
CA GLY A 187 5.79 -15.55 1.95
C GLY A 187 4.72 -14.45 2.03
N THR A 188 5.06 -13.26 2.53
CA THR A 188 4.16 -12.11 2.51
C THR A 188 3.92 -11.66 1.07
N THR A 189 2.67 -11.38 0.73
CA THR A 189 2.31 -10.73 -0.53
C THR A 189 2.41 -9.21 -0.37
N VAL A 190 3.01 -8.55 -1.36
CA VAL A 190 3.18 -7.10 -1.35
C VAL A 190 2.40 -6.49 -2.51
N ILE A 191 1.65 -5.43 -2.24
CA ILE A 191 0.99 -4.60 -3.27
C ILE A 191 1.57 -3.19 -3.18
N LEU A 192 2.29 -2.78 -4.21
CA LEU A 192 2.86 -1.43 -4.35
C LEU A 192 1.88 -0.58 -5.16
N ILE A 193 1.41 0.50 -4.58
CA ILE A 193 0.60 1.49 -5.28
C ILE A 193 1.54 2.63 -5.64
N THR A 194 1.69 2.92 -6.94
CA THR A 194 2.69 3.89 -7.37
C THR A 194 2.37 4.51 -8.73
N HIS A 195 2.96 5.66 -8.97
CA HIS A 195 3.08 6.28 -10.29
C HIS A 195 4.57 6.35 -10.73
N SER A 196 5.49 5.71 -10.01
CA SER A 196 6.93 5.73 -10.23
C SER A 196 7.39 4.49 -10.97
N ALA A 197 8.14 4.68 -12.08
CA ALA A 197 8.76 3.60 -12.82
C ALA A 197 9.77 2.82 -11.96
N THR A 198 10.55 3.52 -11.12
CA THR A 198 11.55 2.91 -10.22
C THR A 198 10.91 1.95 -9.22
N VAL A 199 9.71 2.26 -8.70
CA VAL A 199 8.98 1.38 -7.80
C VAL A 199 8.37 0.22 -8.59
N LEU A 200 7.81 0.49 -9.78
CA LEU A 200 7.22 -0.53 -10.65
C LEU A 200 8.23 -1.63 -11.01
N GLU A 201 9.49 -1.29 -11.28
CA GLU A 201 10.57 -2.25 -11.57
C GLU A 201 10.83 -3.27 -10.45
N LYS A 202 10.34 -3.03 -9.22
CA LYS A 202 10.50 -3.94 -8.08
C LYS A 202 9.38 -4.98 -7.98
N ALA A 203 8.34 -4.86 -8.80
CA ALA A 203 7.23 -5.80 -8.83
C ALA A 203 7.51 -6.99 -9.75
N ASP A 204 6.78 -8.08 -9.53
CA ASP A 204 6.76 -9.27 -10.40
C ASP A 204 5.68 -9.14 -11.47
N HIS A 205 4.56 -8.47 -11.12
CA HIS A 205 3.38 -8.32 -11.94
C HIS A 205 2.72 -6.97 -11.66
N ALA A 206 2.10 -6.38 -12.65
CA ALA A 206 1.44 -5.09 -12.49
C ALA A 206 0.03 -5.05 -13.09
N PHE A 207 -0.77 -4.14 -12.55
CA PHE A 207 -2.10 -3.76 -12.99
C PHE A 207 -2.08 -2.28 -13.32
N LEU A 208 -2.39 -1.93 -14.56
CA LEU A 208 -2.59 -0.55 -14.98
C LEU A 208 -4.06 -0.19 -14.80
N ILE A 209 -4.34 0.77 -13.93
CA ILE A 209 -5.70 1.28 -13.74
C ILE A 209 -5.81 2.73 -14.20
N CYS A 210 -6.93 3.06 -14.79
CA CYS A 210 -7.29 4.41 -15.18
C CYS A 210 -8.78 4.61 -14.93
N CYS A 211 -9.16 5.75 -14.33
CA CYS A 211 -10.58 6.09 -14.09
C CYS A 211 -11.36 5.00 -13.35
N GLY A 212 -10.71 4.35 -12.40
CA GLY A 212 -11.32 3.28 -11.60
C GLY A 212 -11.44 1.92 -12.30
N GLN A 213 -11.00 1.80 -13.54
CA GLN A 213 -11.09 0.57 -14.35
C GLN A 213 -9.72 -0.06 -14.58
N LEU A 214 -9.67 -1.39 -14.70
CA LEU A 214 -8.49 -2.11 -15.15
C LEU A 214 -8.32 -1.91 -16.65
N VAL A 215 -7.19 -1.32 -17.07
CA VAL A 215 -6.83 -1.10 -18.47
C VAL A 215 -6.02 -2.27 -19.02
N GLU A 216 -4.98 -2.68 -18.28
CA GLU A 216 -4.07 -3.75 -18.67
C GLU A 216 -3.48 -4.43 -17.43
N LYS A 217 -3.05 -5.66 -17.58
CA LYS A 217 -2.34 -6.43 -16.54
C LYS A 217 -1.32 -7.36 -17.17
N GLY A 218 -0.23 -7.60 -16.47
CA GLY A 218 0.79 -8.52 -16.95
C GLY A 218 2.13 -8.38 -16.24
N PRO A 219 3.19 -9.00 -16.79
CA PRO A 219 4.54 -8.78 -16.35
C PRO A 219 4.91 -7.29 -16.39
N VAL A 220 5.82 -6.89 -15.50
CA VAL A 220 6.24 -5.49 -15.38
C VAL A 220 6.71 -4.90 -16.70
N ASP A 221 7.51 -5.64 -17.50
CA ASP A 221 8.02 -5.17 -18.80
C ASP A 221 6.89 -4.77 -19.76
N THR A 222 5.79 -5.51 -19.76
CA THR A 222 4.60 -5.18 -20.58
C THR A 222 3.97 -3.88 -20.12
N ILE A 223 3.79 -3.73 -18.82
CA ILE A 223 3.14 -2.53 -18.25
C ILE A 223 4.05 -1.29 -18.36
N MET A 224 5.38 -1.46 -18.25
CA MET A 224 6.36 -0.37 -18.44
C MET A 224 6.23 0.27 -19.83
N THR A 225 5.94 -0.51 -20.87
CA THR A 225 5.73 0.01 -22.23
C THR A 225 4.53 0.98 -22.28
N TYR A 226 3.41 0.60 -21.66
CA TYR A 226 2.24 1.48 -21.56
C TYR A 226 2.46 2.68 -20.63
N PHE A 227 3.27 2.50 -19.60
CA PHE A 227 3.56 3.55 -18.61
C PHE A 227 4.44 4.66 -19.18
N GLY A 228 5.37 4.33 -20.12
CA GLY A 228 6.25 5.27 -20.82
C GLY A 228 5.55 6.03 -21.97
N GLU A 229 4.59 5.40 -22.60
CA GLU A 229 3.75 6.01 -23.62
C GLU A 229 2.54 6.62 -22.93
N LYS A 230 2.42 7.95 -22.94
CA LYS A 230 1.34 8.74 -22.33
C LYS A 230 0.00 7.99 -22.32
N CYS A 231 -0.66 8.03 -21.15
CA CYS A 231 -1.99 7.50 -20.85
C CYS A 231 -2.86 7.29 -22.11
N ILE A 232 -3.48 6.11 -22.24
CA ILE A 232 -4.52 5.86 -23.26
C ILE A 232 -5.47 7.07 -23.26
N PRO A 233 -5.83 7.64 -24.41
CA PRO A 233 -6.73 8.78 -24.46
C PRO A 233 -8.02 8.43 -23.70
N CYS A 234 -8.10 8.86 -22.47
CA CYS A 234 -9.35 8.86 -21.74
C CYS A 234 -10.01 10.23 -21.98
N ASP A 235 -11.31 10.27 -22.14
CA ASP A 235 -12.11 11.51 -22.28
C ASP A 235 -12.07 12.40 -21.02
N HIS A 236 -11.13 12.14 -20.11
CA HIS A 236 -10.88 12.95 -18.94
C HIS A 236 -10.10 14.18 -19.41
N LYS A 237 -10.83 15.22 -19.66
CA LYS A 237 -10.28 16.56 -19.73
C LYS A 237 -9.75 16.90 -18.34
N ASN A 238 -8.43 16.96 -18.19
CA ASN A 238 -7.75 17.62 -17.10
C ASN A 238 -7.88 19.15 -17.30
N GLU A 239 -9.09 19.61 -17.52
CA GLU A 239 -9.40 21.02 -17.56
C GLU A 239 -9.70 21.44 -16.12
N PRO A 240 -8.90 22.38 -15.55
CA PRO A 240 -9.29 22.98 -14.29
C PRO A 240 -10.69 23.57 -14.47
N ASP A 241 -11.57 23.28 -13.53
CA ASP A 241 -12.90 23.89 -13.45
C ASP A 241 -12.68 25.38 -13.18
N ILE A 242 -12.55 26.14 -14.24
CA ILE A 242 -12.53 27.61 -14.15
C ILE A 242 -13.98 27.98 -13.93
N GLY A 243 -14.36 27.98 -12.61
CA GLY A 243 -15.65 28.42 -12.18
C GLY A 243 -16.05 29.67 -12.94
N GLY A 244 -17.05 29.52 -13.79
CA GLY A 244 -17.62 30.61 -14.54
C GLY A 244 -18.13 31.66 -13.56
N SER A 245 -17.55 32.84 -13.65
CA SER A 245 -18.15 34.06 -13.14
C SER A 245 -19.51 34.26 -13.83
N GLU A 246 -20.59 34.18 -13.09
CA GLU A 246 -21.79 35.03 -13.20
C GLU A 246 -22.32 35.35 -11.81
#